data_2f401aa1a127f415b0eb04b1f4fcd2d1
#
_entry.id   2f401aa1a127f415b0eb04b1f4fcd2d1
#
_cell.length_a   1.000
_cell.length_b   1.000
_cell.length_c   1.000
_cell.angle_alpha   90.00
_cell.angle_beta   90.00
_cell.angle_gamma   90.00
#
_symmetry.space_group_name_H-M   'P 1'
#
loop_
_entity.id
_entity.type
_entity.pdbx_description
1 polymer ?
#
loop_
_entity_poly.entity_id
_entity_poly.type
_entity_poly.pdbx_seq_one_letter_code
_entity_poly.pdbx_strand_id
1 'polypeptide(L)'
;MIEETSAGIVIFRKEETKELFLLLHYPSGHWDFVKGKMEKGETTHETAIRETREETGITDITFVENFEEWIEYNFKYKRELVQKKVVFFLAETKTEEIEISHEHSGYTWMDYNTAMEKTTFDNAKTVLTKAQKLISDTL
;
A
#
# COMPACT_ATOMS: atom_id res chain seq x y z
N MET A 1 12.30 -22.64 -6.91
CA MET A 1 11.96 -21.31 -6.39
C MET A 1 10.49 -21.01 -6.65
N ILE A 2 9.82 -20.52 -5.61
CA ILE A 2 8.41 -20.12 -5.71
C ILE A 2 8.34 -18.63 -6.02
N GLU A 3 7.50 -18.24 -6.95
CA GLU A 3 7.28 -16.84 -7.26
C GLU A 3 5.89 -16.42 -6.78
N GLU A 4 5.82 -15.29 -6.07
CA GLU A 4 4.57 -14.71 -5.60
C GLU A 4 4.46 -13.27 -6.05
N THR A 5 3.25 -12.87 -6.44
CA THR A 5 2.97 -11.49 -6.82
C THR A 5 1.85 -10.96 -5.93
N SER A 6 2.07 -9.77 -5.40
CA SER A 6 1.06 -9.03 -4.65
C SER A 6 0.87 -7.66 -5.29
N ALA A 7 -0.23 -7.03 -4.96
CA ALA A 7 -0.51 -5.67 -5.40
C ALA A 7 -1.11 -4.89 -4.24
N GLY A 8 -0.78 -3.62 -4.19
CA GLY A 8 -1.29 -2.75 -3.16
C GLY A 8 -1.40 -1.31 -3.63
N ILE A 9 -1.79 -0.45 -2.73
CA ILE A 9 -2.03 0.96 -3.03
C ILE A 9 -1.45 1.84 -1.93
N VAL A 10 -0.70 2.86 -2.35
CA VAL A 10 -0.41 3.99 -1.48
C VAL A 10 -1.64 4.87 -1.53
N ILE A 11 -2.39 4.91 -0.45
CA ILE A 11 -3.67 5.62 -0.38
C ILE A 11 -3.48 6.94 0.34
N PHE A 12 -3.95 8.01 -0.26
CA PHE A 12 -3.92 9.32 0.39
C PHE A 12 -5.29 9.98 0.34
N ARG A 13 -5.51 10.90 1.28
CA ARG A 13 -6.66 11.79 1.25
C ARG A 13 -6.17 13.22 1.49
N LYS A 14 -6.91 14.17 1.01
CA LYS A 14 -6.56 15.57 1.21
C LYS A 14 -7.29 16.12 2.41
N GLU A 15 -6.55 16.83 3.25
CA GLU A 15 -7.12 17.56 4.38
C GLU A 15 -6.56 18.96 4.35
N GLU A 16 -7.42 19.92 3.97
CA GLU A 16 -7.02 21.30 3.73
C GLU A 16 -5.95 21.39 2.63
N THR A 17 -4.71 21.77 2.98
CA THR A 17 -3.63 21.96 2.01
C THR A 17 -2.64 20.83 1.96
N LYS A 18 -2.85 19.76 2.72
CA LYS A 18 -1.88 18.65 2.78
C LYS A 18 -2.51 17.32 2.47
N GLU A 19 -1.67 16.37 2.07
CA GLU A 19 -2.05 14.99 1.88
C GLU A 19 -1.75 14.19 3.14
N LEU A 20 -2.68 13.30 3.51
CA LEU A 20 -2.47 12.33 4.58
C LEU A 20 -2.44 10.95 3.97
N PHE A 21 -1.44 10.17 4.35
CA PHE A 21 -1.23 8.82 3.83
C PHE A 21 -1.70 7.77 4.82
N LEU A 22 -2.32 6.73 4.30
CA LEU A 22 -2.81 5.62 5.12
C LEU A 22 -1.71 4.59 5.33
N LEU A 23 -1.44 4.28 6.58
CA LEU A 23 -0.57 3.16 6.95
C LEU A 23 -1.35 2.18 7.82
N LEU A 24 -1.12 0.90 7.58
CA LEU A 24 -1.71 -0.18 8.37
C LEU A 24 -0.65 -0.79 9.28
N HIS A 25 -1.06 -1.13 10.50
CA HIS A 25 -0.20 -1.80 11.46
C HIS A 25 -0.43 -3.31 11.36
N TYR A 26 0.61 -4.04 11.04
CA TYR A 26 0.56 -5.49 10.88
C TYR A 26 0.87 -6.21 12.19
N PRO A 27 0.33 -7.42 12.42
CA PRO A 27 0.57 -8.14 13.68
C PRO A 27 2.03 -8.37 14.03
N SER A 28 2.90 -8.47 13.01
CA SER A 28 4.34 -8.61 13.22
C SER A 28 5.02 -7.31 13.69
N GLY A 29 4.27 -6.22 13.79
CA GLY A 29 4.76 -4.94 14.33
C GLY A 29 5.15 -3.91 13.31
N HIS A 30 5.24 -4.27 12.03
CA HIS A 30 5.61 -3.30 11.00
C HIS A 30 4.42 -2.46 10.52
N TRP A 31 4.74 -1.30 9.97
CA TRP A 31 3.77 -0.39 9.35
C TRP A 31 4.04 -0.34 7.85
N ASP A 32 3.01 -0.53 7.06
CA ASP A 32 3.14 -0.61 5.60
C ASP A 32 1.81 -0.23 4.96
N PHE A 33 1.80 -0.18 3.61
CA PHE A 33 0.61 0.10 2.84
C PHE A 33 -0.29 -1.14 2.74
N VAL A 34 -1.54 -0.92 2.33
CA VAL A 34 -2.45 -2.02 2.04
C VAL A 34 -1.91 -2.80 0.84
N LYS A 35 -1.90 -4.12 0.95
CA LYS A 35 -1.44 -4.99 -0.14
C LYS A 35 -1.90 -6.43 0.14
N GLY A 36 -1.95 -7.22 -0.91
CA GLY A 36 -2.24 -8.64 -0.75
C GLY A 36 -1.91 -9.41 -2.02
N LYS A 37 -1.97 -10.73 -1.90
CA LYS A 37 -1.60 -11.65 -2.98
C LYS A 37 -2.66 -11.67 -4.08
N MET A 38 -2.19 -11.75 -5.32
CA MET A 38 -3.07 -11.93 -6.47
C MET A 38 -3.78 -13.27 -6.38
N GLU A 39 -5.06 -13.26 -6.71
CA GLU A 39 -5.83 -14.46 -6.89
C GLU A 39 -5.85 -14.82 -8.37
N LYS A 40 -6.11 -16.08 -8.66
CA LYS A 40 -6.13 -16.58 -10.04
C LYS A 40 -7.14 -15.79 -10.89
N GLY A 41 -6.66 -15.30 -12.02
CA GLY A 41 -7.50 -14.54 -12.93
C GLY A 41 -7.61 -13.05 -12.68
N GLU A 42 -7.00 -12.57 -11.59
CA GLU A 42 -7.00 -11.13 -11.30
C GLU A 42 -5.87 -10.41 -12.02
N THR A 43 -6.13 -9.17 -12.41
CA THR A 43 -5.07 -8.24 -12.78
C THR A 43 -4.51 -7.63 -11.48
N THR A 44 -3.35 -6.98 -11.56
CA THR A 44 -2.77 -6.31 -10.40
C THR A 44 -3.68 -5.19 -9.87
N HIS A 45 -4.34 -4.44 -10.75
CA HIS A 45 -5.31 -3.43 -10.32
C HIS A 45 -6.49 -4.05 -9.59
N GLU A 46 -7.01 -5.16 -10.10
CA GLU A 46 -8.14 -5.85 -9.44
C GLU A 46 -7.75 -6.36 -8.06
N THR A 47 -6.53 -6.90 -7.93
CA THR A 47 -6.01 -7.34 -6.63
C THR A 47 -5.92 -6.17 -5.66
N ALA A 48 -5.35 -5.06 -6.11
CA ALA A 48 -5.18 -3.87 -5.26
C ALA A 48 -6.54 -3.33 -4.80
N ILE A 49 -7.52 -3.28 -5.68
CA ILE A 49 -8.88 -2.82 -5.34
C ILE A 49 -9.53 -3.76 -4.34
N ARG A 50 -9.45 -5.06 -4.58
CA ARG A 50 -10.05 -6.07 -3.70
C ARG A 50 -9.43 -6.03 -2.30
N GLU A 51 -8.10 -6.04 -2.24
CA GLU A 51 -7.39 -5.99 -0.96
C GLU A 51 -7.70 -4.72 -0.18
N THR A 52 -7.78 -3.59 -0.87
CA THR A 52 -8.13 -2.32 -0.22
C THR A 52 -9.52 -2.39 0.40
N ARG A 53 -10.50 -2.92 -0.33
CA ARG A 53 -11.86 -3.07 0.20
C ARG A 53 -11.88 -4.03 1.39
N GLU A 54 -11.21 -5.17 1.28
CA GLU A 54 -11.20 -6.18 2.34
C GLU A 54 -10.50 -5.69 3.61
N GLU A 55 -9.40 -4.97 3.46
CA GLU A 55 -8.57 -4.58 4.60
C GLU A 55 -8.95 -3.24 5.21
N THR A 56 -9.62 -2.37 4.47
CA THR A 56 -9.92 -1.00 4.95
C THR A 56 -11.38 -0.59 4.80
N GLY A 57 -12.16 -1.30 4.02
CA GLY A 57 -13.53 -0.90 3.70
C GLY A 57 -13.64 0.20 2.65
N ILE A 58 -12.53 0.72 2.14
CA ILE A 58 -12.55 1.80 1.15
C ILE A 58 -13.00 1.29 -0.21
N THR A 59 -13.98 1.97 -0.81
CA THR A 59 -14.49 1.65 -2.14
C THR A 59 -14.37 2.84 -3.11
N ASP A 60 -14.15 4.05 -2.62
CA ASP A 60 -14.09 5.27 -3.44
C ASP A 60 -12.65 5.60 -3.81
N ILE A 61 -12.01 4.74 -4.60
CA ILE A 61 -10.62 4.94 -5.00
C ILE A 61 -10.55 5.62 -6.36
N THR A 62 -9.75 6.68 -6.47
CA THR A 62 -9.41 7.29 -7.76
C THR A 62 -7.92 7.13 -7.98
N PHE A 63 -7.54 6.30 -8.93
CA PHE A 63 -6.12 6.08 -9.22
C PHE A 63 -5.48 7.32 -9.84
N VAL A 64 -4.25 7.60 -9.39
CA VAL A 64 -3.41 8.64 -9.99
C VAL A 64 -2.68 7.99 -11.16
N GLU A 65 -2.79 8.60 -12.34
CA GLU A 65 -2.15 8.07 -13.54
C GLU A 65 -0.62 8.10 -13.43
N ASN A 66 0.02 7.20 -14.14
CA ASN A 66 1.49 7.13 -14.27
C ASN A 66 2.22 6.74 -12.99
N PHE A 67 1.53 6.08 -12.06
CA PHE A 67 2.20 5.54 -10.88
C PHE A 67 2.05 4.03 -10.85
N GLU A 68 3.17 3.35 -10.98
CA GLU A 68 3.25 1.90 -10.85
C GLU A 68 4.68 1.60 -10.42
N GLU A 69 4.85 1.23 -9.14
CA GLU A 69 6.18 0.99 -8.57
C GLU A 69 6.28 -0.45 -8.09
N TRP A 70 7.27 -1.16 -8.60
CA TRP A 70 7.52 -2.54 -8.23
C TRP A 70 8.64 -2.62 -7.21
N ILE A 71 8.46 -3.47 -6.20
CA ILE A 71 9.51 -3.87 -5.29
C ILE A 71 9.64 -5.39 -5.36
N GLU A 72 10.81 -5.88 -5.03
CA GLU A 72 11.10 -7.30 -5.11
C GLU A 72 12.00 -7.69 -3.94
N TYR A 73 11.69 -8.80 -3.31
CA TYR A 73 12.54 -9.35 -2.26
C TYR A 73 12.37 -10.85 -2.19
N ASN A 74 13.38 -11.52 -1.59
CA ASN A 74 13.41 -12.97 -1.45
C ASN A 74 13.35 -13.33 0.02
N PHE A 75 12.70 -14.45 0.32
CA PHE A 75 12.67 -14.99 1.66
C PHE A 75 12.54 -16.52 1.59
N LYS A 76 12.84 -17.18 2.68
CA LYS A 76 12.67 -18.63 2.79
C LYS A 76 11.40 -18.93 3.58
N TYR A 77 10.61 -19.85 3.05
CA TYR A 77 9.43 -20.37 3.73
C TYR A 77 9.44 -21.88 3.62
N LYS A 78 9.48 -22.57 4.75
CA LYS A 78 9.52 -24.03 4.81
C LYS A 78 10.64 -24.62 3.91
N ARG A 79 11.84 -24.03 4.01
CA ARG A 79 13.05 -24.40 3.25
C ARG A 79 13.00 -24.10 1.75
N GLU A 80 11.92 -23.48 1.29
CA GLU A 80 11.80 -23.06 -0.10
C GLU A 80 12.17 -21.59 -0.23
N LEU A 81 12.89 -21.27 -1.32
CA LEU A 81 13.19 -19.89 -1.63
C LEU A 81 11.96 -19.30 -2.34
N VAL A 82 11.45 -18.19 -1.81
CA VAL A 82 10.32 -17.48 -2.38
C VAL A 82 10.79 -16.13 -2.89
N GLN A 83 10.50 -15.85 -4.18
CA GLN A 83 10.71 -14.53 -4.76
C GLN A 83 9.39 -13.79 -4.75
N LYS A 84 9.33 -12.68 -4.04
CA LYS A 84 8.14 -11.89 -3.89
C LYS A 84 8.24 -10.60 -4.70
N LYS A 85 7.26 -10.35 -5.54
CA LYS A 85 7.12 -9.09 -6.27
C LYS A 85 5.86 -8.40 -5.78
N VAL A 86 5.96 -7.12 -5.51
CA VAL A 86 4.80 -6.32 -5.10
C VAL A 86 4.75 -5.07 -5.98
N VAL A 87 3.61 -4.83 -6.59
CA VAL A 87 3.38 -3.57 -7.30
C VAL A 87 2.51 -2.67 -6.44
N PHE A 88 2.89 -1.40 -6.35
CA PHE A 88 2.09 -0.39 -5.67
C PHE A 88 1.58 0.63 -6.67
N PHE A 89 0.28 0.90 -6.58
CA PHE A 89 -0.38 2.00 -7.27
C PHE A 89 -0.57 3.15 -6.28
N LEU A 90 -0.99 4.29 -6.78
CA LEU A 90 -1.28 5.46 -5.96
C LEU A 90 -2.73 5.84 -6.20
N ALA A 91 -3.48 6.08 -5.14
CA ALA A 91 -4.89 6.45 -5.28
C ALA A 91 -5.34 7.40 -4.18
N GLU A 92 -6.27 8.26 -4.55
CA GLU A 92 -6.93 9.18 -3.63
C GLU A 92 -8.26 8.61 -3.17
N THR A 93 -8.58 8.83 -1.89
CA THR A 93 -9.89 8.52 -1.33
C THR A 93 -10.41 9.74 -0.57
N LYS A 94 -11.74 9.81 -0.40
CA LYS A 94 -12.37 10.78 0.49
C LYS A 94 -12.84 10.12 1.78
N THR A 95 -12.65 8.82 1.89
CA THR A 95 -13.03 8.06 3.07
C THR A 95 -12.02 8.25 4.18
N GLU A 96 -12.46 8.72 5.33
CA GLU A 96 -11.59 8.92 6.50
C GLU A 96 -11.68 7.74 7.46
N GLU A 97 -12.90 7.25 7.70
CA GLU A 97 -13.14 6.14 8.62
C GLU A 97 -12.75 4.81 7.99
N ILE A 98 -11.85 4.08 8.66
CA ILE A 98 -11.32 2.81 8.17
C ILE A 98 -11.86 1.66 9.03
N GLU A 99 -12.35 0.63 8.34
CA GLU A 99 -12.77 -0.61 8.99
C GLU A 99 -11.68 -1.65 8.73
N ILE A 100 -10.67 -1.67 9.61
CA ILE A 100 -9.56 -2.61 9.42
C ILE A 100 -10.05 -4.05 9.63
N SER A 101 -9.49 -4.96 8.81
CA SER A 101 -9.78 -6.38 8.98
C SER A 101 -9.09 -6.90 10.25
N HIS A 102 -9.53 -8.05 10.73
CA HIS A 102 -8.92 -8.70 11.89
C HIS A 102 -7.45 -9.11 11.66
N GLU A 103 -6.98 -9.03 10.43
CA GLU A 103 -5.58 -9.32 10.08
C GLU A 103 -4.63 -8.17 10.42
N HIS A 104 -5.17 -7.01 10.80
CA HIS A 104 -4.37 -5.83 11.12
C HIS A 104 -4.63 -5.35 12.54
N SER A 105 -3.59 -4.79 13.17
CA SER A 105 -3.66 -4.32 14.55
C SER A 105 -4.12 -2.87 14.67
N GLY A 106 -4.06 -2.11 13.59
CA GLY A 106 -4.48 -0.71 13.62
C GLY A 106 -4.21 0.00 12.29
N TYR A 107 -4.50 1.28 12.28
CA TYR A 107 -4.24 2.12 11.12
C TYR A 107 -3.97 3.55 11.57
N THR A 108 -3.38 4.34 10.68
CA THR A 108 -3.20 5.76 10.92
C THR A 108 -3.17 6.53 9.60
N TRP A 109 -3.62 7.78 9.67
CA TRP A 109 -3.45 8.76 8.60
C TRP A 109 -2.37 9.73 9.03
N MET A 110 -1.34 9.91 8.23
CA MET A 110 -0.19 10.75 8.59
C MET A 110 0.25 11.60 7.41
N ASP A 111 0.74 12.81 7.71
CA ASP A 111 1.37 13.60 6.67
C ASP A 111 2.64 12.89 6.19
N TYR A 112 3.20 13.37 5.08
CA TYR A 112 4.33 12.70 4.44
C TYR A 112 5.52 12.49 5.36
N ASN A 113 5.95 13.54 6.07
CA ASN A 113 7.14 13.42 6.91
C ASN A 113 6.97 12.40 8.03
N THR A 114 5.83 12.42 8.69
CA THR A 114 5.52 11.48 9.76
C THR A 114 5.35 10.07 9.21
N ALA A 115 4.71 9.93 8.05
CA ALA A 115 4.54 8.64 7.40
C ALA A 115 5.89 8.03 7.02
N MET A 116 6.84 8.85 6.54
CA MET A 116 8.18 8.38 6.22
C MET A 116 8.91 7.82 7.45
N GLU A 117 8.72 8.46 8.60
CA GLU A 117 9.31 7.97 9.85
C GLU A 117 8.65 6.68 10.32
N LYS A 118 7.33 6.58 10.16
CA LYS A 118 6.55 5.45 10.65
C LYS A 118 6.70 4.19 9.80
N THR A 119 6.79 4.34 8.48
CA THR A 119 6.92 3.22 7.56
C THR A 119 8.17 2.41 7.89
N THR A 120 8.00 1.11 8.06
CA THR A 120 9.07 0.27 8.60
C THR A 120 10.18 -0.04 7.62
N PHE A 121 9.83 -0.39 6.37
CA PHE A 121 10.81 -0.90 5.42
C PHE A 121 11.31 0.16 4.45
N ASP A 122 12.61 0.09 4.14
CA ASP A 122 13.25 1.07 3.24
C ASP A 122 12.64 1.07 1.84
N ASN A 123 12.31 -0.10 1.29
CA ASN A 123 11.69 -0.16 -0.02
C ASN A 123 10.31 0.52 -0.03
N ALA A 124 9.54 0.40 1.04
CA ALA A 124 8.25 1.07 1.16
C ALA A 124 8.44 2.59 1.28
N LYS A 125 9.48 3.03 2.00
CA LYS A 125 9.82 4.45 2.10
C LYS A 125 10.17 5.03 0.71
N THR A 126 10.87 4.26 -0.10
CA THR A 126 11.19 4.67 -1.47
C THR A 126 9.93 4.85 -2.31
N VAL A 127 8.98 3.92 -2.18
CA VAL A 127 7.70 4.02 -2.88
C VAL A 127 6.93 5.26 -2.42
N LEU A 128 6.89 5.52 -1.12
CA LEU A 128 6.22 6.70 -0.57
C LEU A 128 6.85 8.00 -1.07
N THR A 129 8.18 8.04 -1.16
CA THR A 129 8.90 9.20 -1.69
C THR A 129 8.47 9.50 -3.12
N LYS A 130 8.38 8.46 -3.95
CA LYS A 130 7.95 8.60 -5.34
C LYS A 130 6.50 9.05 -5.45
N ALA A 131 5.64 8.54 -4.57
CA ALA A 131 4.23 8.93 -4.53
C ALA A 131 4.10 10.41 -4.20
N GLN A 132 4.80 10.91 -3.18
CA GLN A 132 4.75 12.31 -2.80
C GLN A 132 5.27 13.20 -3.92
N LYS A 133 6.34 12.78 -4.59
CA LYS A 133 6.88 13.54 -5.70
C LYS A 133 5.87 13.69 -6.83
N LEU A 134 5.20 12.61 -7.20
CA LEU A 134 4.19 12.67 -8.26
C LEU A 134 3.01 13.56 -7.88
N ILE A 135 2.53 13.46 -6.65
CA ILE A 135 1.46 14.31 -6.15
C ILE A 135 1.86 15.78 -6.23
N SER A 136 3.07 16.12 -5.78
CA SER A 136 3.56 17.48 -5.79
C SER A 136 3.74 18.04 -7.20
N ASP A 137 4.11 17.18 -8.15
CA ASP A 137 4.35 17.61 -9.54
C ASP A 137 3.07 17.77 -10.36
N THR A 138 1.97 17.07 -10.00
CA THR A 138 0.77 16.99 -10.83
C THR A 138 -0.51 17.51 -10.18
N LEU A 139 -0.55 17.59 -8.87
CA LEU A 139 -1.77 17.98 -8.14
C LEU A 139 -1.57 19.28 -7.30
#